data_bd9517283b17cf2bc3301809444ab746
#
_entry.id   bd9517283b17cf2bc3301809444ab746
#
_cell.length_a   1.000
_cell.length_b   1.000
_cell.length_c   1.000
_cell.angle_alpha   90.00
_cell.angle_beta   90.00
_cell.angle_gamma   90.00
#
_symmetry.space_group_name_H-M   'P 1'
#
loop_
_entity.id
_entity.type
_entity.pdbx_description
1 polymer ?
#
loop_
_entity_poly.entity_id
_entity_poly.type
_entity_poly.pdbx_seq_one_letter_code
_entity_poly.pdbx_strand_id
1 'polypeptide(L)'
;MKRFICILIVGLTLVTLTACANKKHNENNKFKVAEVTHSVFYAPWYVAIHNGYFENLDIEVILTSGANNVVAAVLSKDADIGLCGPEATIYANKENKNKVKTFAGLTKRDGQFLVLRKGIKYEDFKSIENLTILAGRSSGMPLLNFKNALKNENIKNVTIDSSIDFANLTSAFIAGTGDGVNLFEPNATTLAKTGKYYIATSIGTYSGVVPYTAFNALESNIKNNESKYKKFYRGIEKGLEYVSTHSSKEIAEIIKDEFPDTNFTDLVAMVDNYKSYDSWLKTPKISEEIMINLENIMIDNNELEETINFNELVYEFN
;
A
#
# COMPACT_ATOMS: atom_id res chain seq x y z
N MET A 1 16.82 -3.63 -71.62
CA MET A 1 16.73 -4.44 -70.38
C MET A 1 17.21 -3.71 -69.11
N LYS A 2 18.16 -2.77 -69.13
CA LYS A 2 18.65 -2.08 -67.91
C LYS A 2 17.72 -0.99 -67.35
N ARG A 3 16.77 -0.45 -68.11
CA ARG A 3 15.83 0.59 -67.64
C ARG A 3 14.58 0.05 -66.95
N PHE A 4 14.20 -1.21 -67.13
CA PHE A 4 13.05 -1.84 -66.48
C PHE A 4 13.38 -2.37 -65.07
N ILE A 5 14.64 -2.66 -64.79
CA ILE A 5 15.08 -3.18 -63.47
C ILE A 5 15.10 -2.04 -62.40
N CYS A 6 15.41 -0.81 -62.83
CA CYS A 6 15.42 0.33 -61.87
C CYS A 6 14.02 0.75 -61.37
N ILE A 7 12.97 0.53 -62.17
CA ILE A 7 11.60 0.89 -61.77
C ILE A 7 11.01 -0.13 -60.80
N LEU A 8 11.44 -1.40 -60.90
CA LEU A 8 10.97 -2.44 -59.97
C LEU A 8 11.60 -2.35 -58.56
N ILE A 9 12.82 -1.79 -58.44
CA ILE A 9 13.50 -1.60 -57.14
C ILE A 9 12.95 -0.38 -56.40
N VAL A 10 12.51 0.67 -57.11
CA VAL A 10 11.89 1.86 -56.46
C VAL A 10 10.48 1.56 -55.96
N GLY A 11 9.74 0.63 -56.61
CA GLY A 11 8.41 0.22 -56.14
C GLY A 11 8.43 -0.65 -54.87
N LEU A 12 9.54 -1.39 -54.62
CA LEU A 12 9.64 -2.30 -53.47
C LEU A 12 10.11 -1.58 -52.16
N THR A 13 10.71 -0.39 -52.28
CA THR A 13 11.18 0.40 -51.15
C THR A 13 10.11 1.31 -50.54
N LEU A 14 8.97 1.53 -51.21
CA LEU A 14 7.86 2.33 -50.70
C LEU A 14 6.86 1.56 -49.82
N VAL A 15 6.93 0.21 -49.80
CA VAL A 15 5.97 -0.62 -49.03
C VAL A 15 6.45 -0.92 -47.59
N THR A 16 7.71 -0.63 -47.25
CA THR A 16 8.27 -0.93 -45.92
C THR A 16 8.22 0.23 -44.93
N LEU A 17 7.65 1.36 -45.29
CA LEU A 17 7.61 2.57 -44.43
C LEU A 17 6.27 2.80 -43.67
N THR A 18 5.32 1.85 -43.75
CA THR A 18 4.02 2.00 -43.08
C THR A 18 3.79 1.07 -41.89
N ALA A 19 4.83 0.39 -41.37
CA ALA A 19 4.67 -0.54 -40.23
C ALA A 19 5.37 -0.08 -38.94
N CYS A 20 5.71 1.20 -38.78
CA CYS A 20 6.03 1.80 -37.48
C CYS A 20 5.00 2.86 -37.16
N ALA A 21 3.77 2.43 -36.89
CA ALA A 21 2.88 3.25 -36.07
C ALA A 21 3.49 3.25 -34.66
N ASN A 22 4.46 4.15 -34.43
CA ASN A 22 4.87 4.54 -33.11
C ASN A 22 3.59 4.88 -32.33
N LYS A 23 3.16 4.02 -31.42
CA LYS A 23 2.41 4.47 -30.26
C LYS A 23 3.28 5.57 -29.65
N LYS A 24 3.04 6.83 -29.99
CA LYS A 24 3.51 7.95 -29.19
C LYS A 24 2.98 7.66 -27.78
N HIS A 25 3.83 7.12 -26.92
CA HIS A 25 3.60 7.18 -25.48
C HIS A 25 3.41 8.67 -25.18
N ASN A 26 2.19 9.02 -24.87
CA ASN A 26 1.83 10.39 -24.55
C ASN A 26 2.36 10.58 -23.12
N GLU A 27 3.56 11.15 -22.96
CA GLU A 27 4.19 11.42 -21.64
C GLU A 27 3.21 12.13 -20.69
N ASN A 28 2.25 12.84 -21.25
CA ASN A 28 1.18 13.50 -20.51
C ASN A 28 0.21 12.53 -19.79
N ASN A 29 0.20 11.23 -20.10
CA ASN A 29 -0.70 10.24 -19.50
C ASN A 29 0.01 9.30 -18.52
N LYS A 30 1.32 9.43 -18.30
CA LYS A 30 2.07 8.61 -17.38
C LYS A 30 1.87 9.09 -15.94
N PHE A 31 1.62 8.13 -15.03
CA PHE A 31 1.70 8.33 -13.59
C PHE A 31 2.76 7.42 -13.00
N LYS A 32 3.68 8.00 -12.24
CA LYS A 32 4.61 7.26 -11.39
C LYS A 32 4.02 7.20 -9.98
N VAL A 33 3.81 5.98 -9.48
CA VAL A 33 3.27 5.72 -8.15
C VAL A 33 4.34 5.06 -7.30
N ALA A 34 4.81 5.77 -6.28
CA ALA A 34 5.74 5.22 -5.29
C ALA A 34 4.98 4.46 -4.23
N GLU A 35 5.22 3.16 -4.08
CA GLU A 35 4.61 2.33 -3.03
C GLU A 35 5.60 2.02 -1.91
N VAL A 36 5.08 1.95 -0.67
CA VAL A 36 5.88 1.75 0.55
C VAL A 36 6.33 0.31 0.73
N THR A 37 5.61 -0.63 0.18
CA THR A 37 5.88 -2.08 0.21
C THR A 37 5.13 -2.75 -0.91
N HIS A 38 5.63 -3.91 -1.35
CA HIS A 38 4.90 -4.77 -2.28
C HIS A 38 4.20 -5.87 -1.49
N SER A 39 2.86 -5.83 -1.44
CA SER A 39 2.09 -6.70 -0.54
C SER A 39 0.72 -7.04 -1.10
N VAL A 40 0.25 -8.27 -0.85
CA VAL A 40 -1.13 -8.72 -1.11
C VAL A 40 -2.17 -7.81 -0.43
N PHE A 41 -1.76 -7.05 0.60
CA PHE A 41 -2.56 -6.02 1.24
C PHE A 41 -3.06 -4.95 0.27
N TYR A 42 -2.36 -4.77 -0.85
CA TYR A 42 -2.73 -3.82 -1.90
C TYR A 42 -3.46 -4.47 -3.08
N ALA A 43 -4.04 -5.66 -2.89
CA ALA A 43 -4.77 -6.37 -3.94
C ALA A 43 -5.74 -5.52 -4.76
N PRO A 44 -6.57 -4.59 -4.19
CA PRO A 44 -7.44 -3.74 -4.99
C PRO A 44 -6.68 -2.83 -5.97
N TRP A 45 -5.48 -2.38 -5.59
CA TRP A 45 -4.59 -1.59 -6.42
C TRP A 45 -4.06 -2.39 -7.62
N TYR A 46 -3.54 -3.61 -7.36
CA TYR A 46 -3.04 -4.48 -8.42
C TYR A 46 -4.17 -4.96 -9.35
N VAL A 47 -5.34 -5.27 -8.79
CA VAL A 47 -6.53 -5.57 -9.61
C VAL A 47 -6.87 -4.42 -10.55
N ALA A 48 -6.79 -3.17 -10.07
CA ALA A 48 -7.08 -2.01 -10.91
C ALA A 48 -6.04 -1.84 -12.05
N ILE A 49 -4.78 -2.16 -11.79
CA ILE A 49 -3.72 -2.15 -12.81
C ILE A 49 -3.98 -3.24 -13.87
N HIS A 50 -4.09 -4.51 -13.44
CA HIS A 50 -4.18 -5.66 -14.35
C HIS A 50 -5.48 -5.67 -15.16
N ASN A 51 -6.57 -5.17 -14.61
CA ASN A 51 -7.83 -5.03 -15.33
C ASN A 51 -7.93 -3.76 -16.21
N GLY A 52 -6.87 -2.92 -16.22
CA GLY A 52 -6.83 -1.72 -17.04
C GLY A 52 -7.86 -0.65 -16.63
N TYR A 53 -8.22 -0.57 -15.35
CA TYR A 53 -9.25 0.34 -14.86
C TYR A 53 -8.84 1.81 -14.88
N PHE A 54 -7.57 2.09 -15.12
CA PHE A 54 -7.03 3.45 -15.24
C PHE A 54 -7.23 4.05 -16.64
N GLU A 55 -8.01 3.39 -17.52
CA GLU A 55 -8.31 3.87 -18.89
C GLU A 55 -7.03 4.09 -19.71
N ASN A 56 -6.76 5.35 -20.08
CA ASN A 56 -5.61 5.74 -20.90
C ASN A 56 -4.40 6.18 -20.07
N LEU A 57 -4.44 6.00 -18.73
CA LEU A 57 -3.29 6.29 -17.89
C LEU A 57 -2.27 5.15 -17.98
N ASP A 58 -1.01 5.51 -18.12
CA ASP A 58 0.13 4.60 -18.05
C ASP A 58 0.66 4.64 -16.62
N ILE A 59 0.54 3.53 -15.90
CA ILE A 59 0.92 3.43 -14.49
C ILE A 59 2.29 2.77 -14.40
N GLU A 60 3.26 3.49 -13.83
CA GLU A 60 4.56 2.96 -13.43
C GLU A 60 4.62 2.88 -11.91
N VAL A 61 4.84 1.68 -11.38
CA VAL A 61 4.99 1.45 -9.92
C VAL A 61 6.46 1.49 -9.54
N ILE A 62 6.80 2.22 -8.48
CA ILE A 62 8.16 2.34 -7.94
C ILE A 62 8.12 1.88 -6.48
N LEU A 63 8.79 0.78 -6.17
CA LEU A 63 8.92 0.32 -4.80
C LEU A 63 9.96 1.16 -4.05
N THR A 64 9.61 1.61 -2.84
CA THR A 64 10.51 2.36 -1.95
C THR A 64 10.80 1.58 -0.66
N SER A 65 11.78 2.02 0.11
CA SER A 65 12.16 1.34 1.36
C SER A 65 11.39 1.84 2.60
N GLY A 66 10.34 2.63 2.43
CA GLY A 66 9.53 3.11 3.56
C GLY A 66 8.75 4.39 3.25
N ALA A 67 7.79 4.73 4.11
CA ALA A 67 6.86 5.84 3.88
C ALA A 67 7.55 7.21 3.72
N ASN A 68 8.65 7.45 4.44
CA ASN A 68 9.41 8.70 4.29
C ASN A 68 9.98 8.84 2.87
N ASN A 69 10.45 7.74 2.27
CA ASN A 69 10.96 7.74 0.89
C ASN A 69 9.84 7.91 -0.13
N VAL A 70 8.64 7.36 0.14
CA VAL A 70 7.45 7.64 -0.68
C VAL A 70 7.14 9.13 -0.70
N VAL A 71 7.07 9.76 0.48
CA VAL A 71 6.75 11.20 0.57
C VAL A 71 7.87 12.04 -0.02
N ALA A 72 9.13 11.68 0.18
CA ALA A 72 10.27 12.37 -0.43
C ALA A 72 10.19 12.32 -1.97
N ALA A 73 9.84 11.17 -2.57
CA ALA A 73 9.66 11.04 -4.01
C ALA A 73 8.51 11.91 -4.55
N VAL A 74 7.42 12.06 -3.78
CA VAL A 74 6.30 12.95 -4.14
C VAL A 74 6.72 14.42 -4.05
N LEU A 75 7.45 14.81 -3.00
CA LEU A 75 7.90 16.19 -2.80
C LEU A 75 8.96 16.61 -3.83
N SER A 76 9.86 15.71 -4.21
CA SER A 76 10.87 15.92 -5.27
C SER A 76 10.28 15.84 -6.68
N LYS A 77 9.06 15.32 -6.84
CA LYS A 77 8.38 15.03 -8.11
C LYS A 77 9.02 13.87 -8.90
N ASP A 78 9.78 13.02 -8.24
CA ASP A 78 10.25 11.75 -8.81
C ASP A 78 9.09 10.75 -8.94
N ALA A 79 8.04 10.91 -8.10
CA ALA A 79 6.76 10.25 -8.23
C ALA A 79 5.62 11.28 -8.26
N ASP A 80 4.56 10.99 -9.02
CA ASP A 80 3.34 11.80 -9.08
C ASP A 80 2.42 11.53 -7.89
N ILE A 81 2.41 10.26 -7.44
CA ILE A 81 1.54 9.74 -6.39
C ILE A 81 2.37 8.90 -5.43
N GLY A 82 2.09 8.99 -4.15
CA GLY A 82 2.64 8.12 -3.11
C GLY A 82 1.56 7.24 -2.50
N LEU A 83 1.79 5.92 -2.45
CA LEU A 83 0.95 4.96 -1.75
C LEU A 83 1.59 4.63 -0.40
N CYS A 84 1.13 5.30 0.65
CA CYS A 84 1.60 5.12 2.03
C CYS A 84 0.54 5.60 3.01
N GLY A 85 0.79 5.46 4.31
CA GLY A 85 -0.09 5.97 5.34
C GLY A 85 -0.13 7.51 5.38
N PRO A 86 -1.30 8.12 5.60
CA PRO A 86 -1.45 9.58 5.68
C PRO A 86 -0.64 10.23 6.82
N GLU A 87 -0.25 9.50 7.85
CA GLU A 87 0.61 10.02 8.92
C GLU A 87 1.91 10.60 8.37
N ALA A 88 2.49 9.95 7.34
CA ALA A 88 3.72 10.41 6.72
C ALA A 88 3.54 11.76 6.01
N THR A 89 2.36 11.99 5.42
CA THR A 89 2.04 13.30 4.80
C THR A 89 1.77 14.37 5.85
N ILE A 90 1.16 14.01 6.99
CA ILE A 90 0.96 14.93 8.11
C ILE A 90 2.31 15.43 8.63
N TYR A 91 3.28 14.52 8.85
CA TYR A 91 4.63 14.92 9.26
C TYR A 91 5.31 15.84 8.22
N ALA A 92 5.28 15.43 6.96
CA ALA A 92 5.89 16.22 5.89
C ALA A 92 5.27 17.62 5.76
N ASN A 93 3.97 17.74 5.97
CA ASN A 93 3.26 19.01 5.87
C ASN A 93 3.59 20.00 7.01
N LYS A 94 4.11 19.53 8.16
CA LYS A 94 4.60 20.44 9.22
C LYS A 94 5.79 21.28 8.73
N GLU A 95 6.64 20.70 7.92
CA GLU A 95 7.93 21.31 7.51
C GLU A 95 7.89 21.92 6.11
N ASN A 96 6.95 21.55 5.26
CA ASN A 96 6.92 21.93 3.85
C ASN A 96 5.80 22.92 3.53
N LYS A 97 6.12 23.90 2.66
CA LYS A 97 5.12 24.81 2.08
C LYS A 97 4.25 24.14 1.01
N ASN A 98 4.83 23.18 0.26
CA ASN A 98 4.10 22.41 -0.73
C ASN A 98 3.35 21.28 -0.02
N LYS A 99 2.04 21.42 0.11
CA LYS A 99 1.23 20.45 0.84
C LYS A 99 1.01 19.20 0.01
N VAL A 100 1.23 18.05 0.64
CA VAL A 100 0.83 16.73 0.13
C VAL A 100 -0.53 16.43 0.71
N LYS A 101 -1.49 16.08 -0.12
CA LYS A 101 -2.85 15.72 0.31
C LYS A 101 -3.16 14.28 -0.04
N THR A 102 -3.89 13.64 0.84
CA THR A 102 -4.52 12.36 0.59
C THR A 102 -5.75 12.56 -0.28
N PHE A 103 -5.88 11.85 -1.38
CA PHE A 103 -7.01 12.04 -2.30
C PHE A 103 -7.80 10.75 -2.58
N ALA A 104 -7.27 9.58 -2.24
CA ALA A 104 -7.95 8.30 -2.38
C ALA A 104 -7.47 7.32 -1.33
N GLY A 105 -8.36 6.70 -0.57
CA GLY A 105 -8.05 5.65 0.38
C GLY A 105 -8.02 4.28 -0.29
N LEU A 106 -7.26 3.35 0.29
CA LEU A 106 -7.19 1.97 -0.17
C LEU A 106 -7.56 1.00 0.97
N THR A 107 -6.89 1.09 2.10
CA THR A 107 -7.07 0.20 3.24
C THR A 107 -7.54 0.97 4.46
N LYS A 108 -8.31 0.32 5.34
CA LYS A 108 -8.95 0.95 6.51
C LYS A 108 -8.58 0.34 7.85
N ARG A 109 -7.67 -0.63 7.86
CA ARG A 109 -7.17 -1.31 9.07
C ARG A 109 -5.72 -1.65 8.90
N ASP A 110 -5.03 -1.93 10.00
CA ASP A 110 -3.70 -2.49 9.95
C ASP A 110 -3.73 -3.84 9.22
N GLY A 111 -2.89 -3.98 8.21
CA GLY A 111 -2.76 -5.20 7.41
C GLY A 111 -1.72 -6.17 7.94
N GLN A 112 -1.13 -5.90 9.10
CA GLN A 112 -0.13 -6.77 9.69
C GLN A 112 -0.76 -7.91 10.50
N PHE A 113 -0.04 -9.01 10.49
CA PHE A 113 -0.31 -10.19 11.31
C PHE A 113 0.78 -10.32 12.37
N LEU A 114 0.38 -10.62 13.60
CA LEU A 114 1.29 -11.01 14.66
C LEU A 114 1.76 -12.44 14.39
N VAL A 115 3.05 -12.60 14.14
CA VAL A 115 3.71 -13.89 13.98
C VAL A 115 4.51 -14.19 15.25
N LEU A 116 4.25 -15.33 15.88
CA LEU A 116 4.91 -15.76 17.09
C LEU A 116 5.81 -16.99 16.84
N ARG A 117 6.84 -17.15 17.69
CA ARG A 117 7.67 -18.36 17.71
C ARG A 117 6.86 -19.56 18.18
N LYS A 118 7.08 -20.71 17.55
CA LYS A 118 6.47 -21.95 17.99
C LYS A 118 6.92 -22.30 19.41
N GLY A 119 5.96 -22.60 20.29
CA GLY A 119 6.22 -22.80 21.72
C GLY A 119 5.69 -21.67 22.61
N ILE A 120 5.49 -20.49 22.09
CA ILE A 120 4.72 -19.44 22.76
C ILE A 120 3.23 -19.79 22.60
N LYS A 121 2.50 -19.83 23.71
CA LYS A 121 1.06 -20.14 23.69
C LYS A 121 0.28 -18.83 23.45
N TYR A 122 -0.63 -18.83 22.51
CA TYR A 122 -1.55 -17.72 22.23
C TYR A 122 -2.99 -18.21 22.37
N GLU A 123 -3.74 -17.60 23.26
CA GLU A 123 -5.17 -17.87 23.48
C GLU A 123 -6.01 -16.65 23.07
N ASP A 124 -5.55 -15.47 23.40
CA ASP A 124 -6.12 -14.17 23.06
C ASP A 124 -5.01 -13.11 22.96
N PHE A 125 -5.38 -11.87 22.66
CA PHE A 125 -4.39 -10.81 22.49
C PHE A 125 -3.61 -10.46 23.78
N LYS A 126 -4.13 -10.78 24.97
CA LYS A 126 -3.42 -10.61 26.26
C LYS A 126 -2.25 -11.58 26.40
N SER A 127 -2.25 -12.68 25.68
CA SER A 127 -1.15 -13.66 25.68
C SER A 127 0.21 -13.06 25.30
N ILE A 128 0.26 -11.84 24.73
CA ILE A 128 1.50 -11.15 24.39
C ILE A 128 2.11 -10.35 25.53
N GLU A 129 1.46 -10.26 26.70
CA GLU A 129 2.06 -9.61 27.87
C GLU A 129 3.38 -10.29 28.24
N ASN A 130 4.38 -9.47 28.58
CA ASN A 130 5.77 -9.84 28.88
C ASN A 130 6.57 -10.35 27.68
N LEU A 131 6.04 -10.32 26.47
CA LEU A 131 6.78 -10.65 25.25
C LEU A 131 7.47 -9.41 24.67
N THR A 132 8.52 -9.67 23.88
CA THR A 132 9.18 -8.68 23.03
C THR A 132 8.67 -8.80 21.61
N ILE A 133 8.01 -7.73 21.10
CA ILE A 133 7.40 -7.71 19.76
C ILE A 133 8.13 -6.70 18.87
N LEU A 134 8.58 -7.16 17.70
CA LEU A 134 9.12 -6.30 16.65
C LEU A 134 7.95 -5.68 15.89
N ALA A 135 7.72 -4.39 16.06
CA ALA A 135 6.51 -3.72 15.58
C ALA A 135 6.75 -2.63 14.52
N GLY A 136 7.93 -2.61 13.91
CA GLY A 136 8.31 -1.60 12.92
C GLY A 136 8.90 -0.33 13.52
N ARG A 137 9.28 0.61 12.67
CA ARG A 137 10.00 1.83 13.05
C ARG A 137 9.15 2.78 13.90
N SER A 138 9.84 3.60 14.69
CA SER A 138 9.22 4.69 15.46
C SER A 138 8.42 5.63 14.55
N SER A 139 7.30 6.15 15.07
CA SER A 139 6.39 7.10 14.40
C SER A 139 5.80 6.60 13.07
N GLY A 140 5.95 5.32 12.72
CA GLY A 140 5.34 4.73 11.53
C GLY A 140 3.94 4.19 11.80
N MET A 141 3.10 4.16 10.76
CA MET A 141 1.73 3.63 10.83
C MET A 141 1.64 2.25 11.51
N PRO A 142 2.53 1.27 11.22
CA PRO A 142 2.52 -0.03 11.90
C PRO A 142 2.64 0.09 13.42
N LEU A 143 3.61 0.84 13.90
CA LEU A 143 3.84 0.98 15.34
C LEU A 143 2.70 1.75 16.03
N LEU A 144 2.20 2.82 15.41
CA LEU A 144 1.09 3.61 15.93
C LEU A 144 -0.16 2.74 16.11
N ASN A 145 -0.48 1.93 15.10
CA ASN A 145 -1.64 1.02 15.16
C ASN A 145 -1.44 -0.12 16.15
N PHE A 146 -0.22 -0.68 16.25
CA PHE A 146 0.06 -1.72 17.26
C PHE A 146 -0.10 -1.16 18.69
N LYS A 147 0.43 0.03 18.98
CA LYS A 147 0.23 0.70 20.27
C LYS A 147 -1.24 0.99 20.54
N ASN A 148 -2.00 1.40 19.51
CA ASN A 148 -3.44 1.60 19.64
C ASN A 148 -4.18 0.29 19.94
N ALA A 149 -3.79 -0.83 19.31
CA ALA A 149 -4.34 -2.15 19.63
C ALA A 149 -4.08 -2.54 21.09
N LEU A 150 -2.86 -2.33 21.59
CA LEU A 150 -2.54 -2.56 23.00
C LEU A 150 -3.38 -1.70 23.95
N LYS A 151 -3.58 -0.41 23.61
CA LYS A 151 -4.41 0.52 24.36
C LYS A 151 -5.88 0.07 24.40
N ASN A 152 -6.45 -0.28 23.24
CA ASN A 152 -7.85 -0.69 23.12
C ASN A 152 -8.16 -1.95 23.94
N GLU A 153 -7.21 -2.89 23.99
CA GLU A 153 -7.33 -4.15 24.74
C GLU A 153 -6.82 -4.06 26.19
N ASN A 154 -6.39 -2.87 26.64
CA ASN A 154 -5.81 -2.64 27.97
C ASN A 154 -4.61 -3.56 28.27
N ILE A 155 -3.81 -3.88 27.27
CA ILE A 155 -2.62 -4.71 27.40
C ILE A 155 -1.45 -3.86 27.87
N LYS A 156 -0.76 -4.35 28.90
CA LYS A 156 0.40 -3.70 29.50
C LYS A 156 1.59 -4.66 29.45
N ASN A 157 2.77 -4.15 29.78
CA ASN A 157 3.98 -4.96 29.92
C ASN A 157 4.41 -5.70 28.63
N VAL A 158 4.14 -5.13 27.45
CA VAL A 158 4.73 -5.59 26.18
C VAL A 158 5.99 -4.78 25.91
N THR A 159 7.10 -5.45 25.66
CA THR A 159 8.33 -4.80 25.18
C THR A 159 8.20 -4.62 23.65
N ILE A 160 8.18 -3.38 23.21
CA ILE A 160 8.11 -3.06 21.77
C ILE A 160 9.51 -2.70 21.30
N ASP A 161 10.06 -3.51 20.38
CA ASP A 161 11.29 -3.16 19.68
C ASP A 161 10.95 -2.45 18.37
N SER A 162 11.25 -1.17 18.31
CA SER A 162 11.09 -0.31 17.13
C SER A 162 12.41 0.17 16.54
N SER A 163 13.53 -0.43 16.95
CA SER A 163 14.87 -0.08 16.48
C SER A 163 15.21 -0.64 15.10
N ILE A 164 14.42 -1.61 14.62
CA ILE A 164 14.67 -2.34 13.39
C ILE A 164 13.86 -1.73 12.25
N ASP A 165 14.54 -1.40 11.17
CA ASP A 165 13.90 -0.92 9.95
C ASP A 165 12.91 -1.94 9.38
N PHE A 166 11.81 -1.45 8.83
CA PHE A 166 10.71 -2.27 8.31
C PHE A 166 11.18 -3.38 7.35
N ALA A 167 12.07 -3.06 6.43
CA ALA A 167 12.61 -4.02 5.46
C ALA A 167 13.42 -5.17 6.11
N ASN A 168 13.91 -4.98 7.34
CA ASN A 168 14.77 -5.94 8.05
C ASN A 168 14.04 -6.75 9.13
N LEU A 169 12.76 -6.48 9.40
CA LEU A 169 12.00 -7.13 10.47
C LEU A 169 12.00 -8.65 10.37
N THR A 170 11.70 -9.19 9.19
CA THR A 170 11.67 -10.64 8.95
C THR A 170 13.01 -11.30 9.23
N SER A 171 14.10 -10.73 8.71
CA SER A 171 15.45 -11.28 8.88
C SER A 171 15.92 -11.21 10.33
N ALA A 172 15.66 -10.11 11.04
CA ALA A 172 15.97 -9.95 12.45
C ALA A 172 15.20 -10.97 13.31
N PHE A 173 13.92 -11.16 13.02
CA PHE A 173 13.12 -12.17 13.73
C PHE A 173 13.64 -13.60 13.48
N ILE A 174 14.00 -13.95 12.23
CA ILE A 174 14.63 -15.25 11.91
C ILE A 174 15.96 -15.42 12.66
N ALA A 175 16.76 -14.36 12.79
CA ALA A 175 18.04 -14.37 13.51
C ALA A 175 17.91 -14.51 15.03
N GLY A 176 16.69 -14.47 15.58
CA GLY A 176 16.44 -14.72 17.00
C GLY A 176 15.99 -13.49 17.80
N THR A 177 15.83 -12.32 17.18
CA THR A 177 15.38 -11.12 17.87
C THR A 177 13.87 -11.19 18.14
N GLY A 178 13.46 -10.86 19.37
CA GLY A 178 12.07 -10.80 19.82
C GLY A 178 11.36 -12.16 19.90
N ASP A 179 10.22 -12.15 20.55
CA ASP A 179 9.32 -13.31 20.71
C ASP A 179 8.28 -13.37 19.60
N GLY A 180 7.89 -12.20 19.10
CA GLY A 180 6.95 -12.01 18.00
C GLY A 180 7.35 -10.87 17.09
N VAL A 181 6.73 -10.84 15.91
CA VAL A 181 6.92 -9.80 14.90
C VAL A 181 5.61 -9.51 14.18
N ASN A 182 5.36 -8.25 13.87
CA ASN A 182 4.24 -7.83 13.04
C ASN A 182 4.66 -7.75 11.57
N LEU A 183 4.04 -8.55 10.71
CA LEU A 183 4.39 -8.66 9.29
C LEU A 183 3.15 -8.60 8.39
N PHE A 184 3.33 -8.02 7.21
CA PHE A 184 2.36 -8.14 6.12
C PHE A 184 2.50 -9.48 5.38
N GLU A 185 1.47 -9.86 4.62
CA GLU A 185 1.60 -10.90 3.61
C GLU A 185 2.42 -10.39 2.40
N PRO A 186 3.24 -11.22 1.76
CA PRO A 186 3.35 -12.68 1.94
C PRO A 186 4.28 -13.13 3.09
N ASN A 187 5.00 -12.23 3.75
CA ASN A 187 6.04 -12.60 4.73
C ASN A 187 5.49 -13.37 5.93
N ALA A 188 4.29 -13.00 6.42
CA ALA A 188 3.66 -13.69 7.56
C ALA A 188 3.41 -15.17 7.27
N THR A 189 2.74 -15.48 6.16
CA THR A 189 2.47 -16.86 5.73
C THR A 189 3.78 -17.61 5.38
N THR A 190 4.74 -16.96 4.72
CA THR A 190 6.03 -17.56 4.37
C THR A 190 6.76 -18.03 5.63
N LEU A 191 6.81 -17.22 6.68
CA LEU A 191 7.40 -17.62 7.95
C LEU A 191 6.63 -18.77 8.62
N ALA A 192 5.30 -18.67 8.68
CA ALA A 192 4.46 -19.69 9.31
C ALA A 192 4.66 -21.07 8.65
N LYS A 193 4.84 -21.14 7.34
CA LYS A 193 5.08 -22.38 6.60
C LYS A 193 6.39 -23.07 6.93
N THR A 194 7.36 -22.37 7.51
CA THR A 194 8.61 -23.01 7.98
C THR A 194 8.37 -23.98 9.13
N GLY A 195 7.21 -23.94 9.77
CA GLY A 195 6.85 -24.73 10.94
C GLY A 195 7.56 -24.30 12.23
N LYS A 196 8.38 -23.26 12.20
CA LYS A 196 9.06 -22.66 13.37
C LYS A 196 8.26 -21.52 14.00
N TYR A 197 7.32 -20.98 13.26
CA TYR A 197 6.49 -19.84 13.62
C TYR A 197 5.03 -20.11 13.28
N TYR A 198 4.14 -19.26 13.74
CA TYR A 198 2.74 -19.30 13.35
C TYR A 198 2.11 -17.90 13.42
N ILE A 199 1.09 -17.67 12.60
CA ILE A 199 0.27 -16.46 12.64
C ILE A 199 -0.69 -16.59 13.81
N ALA A 200 -0.57 -15.71 14.80
CA ALA A 200 -1.41 -15.73 16.00
C ALA A 200 -2.73 -14.96 15.75
N THR A 201 -2.65 -13.78 15.16
CA THR A 201 -3.82 -12.93 14.90
C THR A 201 -3.50 -11.80 13.91
N SER A 202 -4.55 -11.08 13.44
CA SER A 202 -4.40 -9.81 12.73
C SER A 202 -4.38 -8.63 13.71
N ILE A 203 -3.42 -7.72 13.57
CA ILE A 203 -3.37 -6.48 14.35
C ILE A 203 -4.56 -5.59 14.06
N GLY A 204 -5.03 -5.56 12.79
CA GLY A 204 -6.17 -4.77 12.36
C GLY A 204 -7.50 -5.11 13.06
N THR A 205 -7.60 -6.28 13.69
CA THR A 205 -8.75 -6.65 14.51
C THR A 205 -8.88 -5.76 15.75
N TYR A 206 -7.75 -5.34 16.31
CA TYR A 206 -7.67 -4.64 17.60
C TYR A 206 -7.36 -3.16 17.46
N SER A 207 -6.71 -2.75 16.36
CA SER A 207 -6.24 -1.37 16.16
C SER A 207 -7.33 -0.37 15.76
N GLY A 208 -8.50 -0.84 15.32
CA GLY A 208 -9.59 0.02 14.88
C GLY A 208 -9.52 0.42 13.40
N VAL A 209 -10.36 1.37 13.01
CA VAL A 209 -10.52 1.85 11.63
C VAL A 209 -9.81 3.19 11.47
N VAL A 210 -8.88 3.25 10.55
CA VAL A 210 -8.11 4.44 10.14
C VAL A 210 -7.86 4.39 8.64
N PRO A 211 -7.55 5.49 7.95
CA PRO A 211 -7.07 5.42 6.56
C PRO A 211 -5.63 4.90 6.58
N TYR A 212 -5.46 3.55 6.70
CA TYR A 212 -4.16 2.95 6.98
C TYR A 212 -3.18 3.13 5.82
N THR A 213 -3.63 2.89 4.58
CA THR A 213 -2.87 3.20 3.37
C THR A 213 -3.75 3.94 2.38
N ALA A 214 -3.22 5.00 1.81
CA ALA A 214 -3.91 5.87 0.89
C ALA A 214 -2.99 6.43 -0.19
N PHE A 215 -3.57 6.94 -1.25
CA PHE A 215 -2.88 7.63 -2.33
C PHE A 215 -2.79 9.12 -2.02
N ASN A 216 -1.56 9.61 -2.07
CA ASN A 216 -1.17 10.95 -1.65
C ASN A 216 -0.44 11.66 -2.80
N ALA A 217 -0.69 12.95 -3.00
CA ALA A 217 -0.01 13.73 -4.03
C ALA A 217 0.10 15.21 -3.63
N LEU A 218 0.99 15.93 -4.29
CA LEU A 218 1.06 17.39 -4.14
C LEU A 218 -0.28 18.02 -4.53
N GLU A 219 -0.84 18.83 -3.67
CA GLU A 219 -2.10 19.56 -3.93
C GLU A 219 -2.04 20.34 -5.24
N SER A 220 -0.91 20.98 -5.52
CA SER A 220 -0.70 21.71 -6.77
C SER A 220 -0.77 20.82 -8.01
N ASN A 221 -0.28 19.58 -7.92
CA ASN A 221 -0.32 18.62 -9.02
C ASN A 221 -1.75 18.13 -9.26
N ILE A 222 -2.49 17.85 -8.17
CA ILE A 222 -3.91 17.47 -8.25
C ILE A 222 -4.71 18.59 -8.94
N LYS A 223 -4.59 19.83 -8.45
CA LYS A 223 -5.32 20.99 -9.00
C LYS A 223 -5.01 21.26 -10.48
N ASN A 224 -3.73 21.15 -10.85
CA ASN A 224 -3.32 21.41 -12.25
C ASN A 224 -3.72 20.28 -13.21
N ASN A 225 -4.00 19.08 -12.73
CA ASN A 225 -4.30 17.89 -13.53
C ASN A 225 -5.53 17.13 -13.00
N GLU A 226 -6.53 17.83 -12.48
CA GLU A 226 -7.64 17.24 -11.74
C GLU A 226 -8.35 16.13 -12.51
N SER A 227 -8.58 16.30 -13.81
CA SER A 227 -9.19 15.28 -14.66
C SER A 227 -8.39 13.96 -14.67
N LYS A 228 -7.05 14.04 -14.65
CA LYS A 228 -6.15 12.89 -14.62
C LYS A 228 -6.22 12.18 -13.27
N TYR A 229 -6.22 12.92 -12.16
CA TYR A 229 -6.37 12.36 -10.81
C TYR A 229 -7.77 11.80 -10.57
N LYS A 230 -8.84 12.40 -11.12
CA LYS A 230 -10.20 11.83 -11.10
C LYS A 230 -10.27 10.46 -11.81
N LYS A 231 -9.58 10.29 -12.94
CA LYS A 231 -9.49 8.99 -13.63
C LYS A 231 -8.79 7.97 -12.76
N PHE A 232 -7.68 8.34 -12.13
CA PHE A 232 -6.97 7.48 -11.19
C PHE A 232 -7.88 7.05 -10.03
N TYR A 233 -8.57 8.00 -9.40
CA TYR A 233 -9.53 7.75 -8.32
C TYR A 233 -10.60 6.72 -8.73
N ARG A 234 -11.20 6.88 -9.93
CA ARG A 234 -12.18 5.92 -10.45
C ARG A 234 -11.58 4.55 -10.73
N GLY A 235 -10.33 4.48 -11.13
CA GLY A 235 -9.61 3.21 -11.28
C GLY A 235 -9.50 2.47 -9.96
N ILE A 236 -9.14 3.17 -8.88
CA ILE A 236 -9.09 2.61 -7.52
C ILE A 236 -10.49 2.18 -7.06
N GLU A 237 -11.52 2.99 -7.32
CA GLU A 237 -12.92 2.67 -7.00
C GLU A 237 -13.34 1.32 -7.61
N LYS A 238 -13.06 1.11 -8.91
CA LYS A 238 -13.35 -0.15 -9.60
C LYS A 238 -12.53 -1.32 -9.02
N GLY A 239 -11.29 -1.10 -8.63
CA GLY A 239 -10.46 -2.11 -7.97
C GLY A 239 -11.03 -2.53 -6.60
N LEU A 240 -11.46 -1.58 -5.79
CA LEU A 240 -12.13 -1.83 -4.50
C LEU A 240 -13.48 -2.54 -4.70
N GLU A 241 -14.28 -2.12 -5.67
CA GLU A 241 -15.53 -2.79 -6.04
C GLU A 241 -15.28 -4.23 -6.45
N TYR A 242 -14.26 -4.48 -7.29
CA TYR A 242 -13.92 -5.82 -7.73
C TYR A 242 -13.61 -6.75 -6.55
N VAL A 243 -12.70 -6.35 -5.63
CA VAL A 243 -12.36 -7.20 -4.49
C VAL A 243 -13.49 -7.40 -3.51
N SER A 244 -14.46 -6.48 -3.45
CA SER A 244 -15.64 -6.60 -2.60
C SER A 244 -16.65 -7.63 -3.14
N THR A 245 -16.72 -7.82 -4.46
CA THR A 245 -17.75 -8.62 -5.15
C THR A 245 -17.26 -9.97 -5.66
N HIS A 246 -15.93 -10.17 -5.76
CA HIS A 246 -15.34 -11.41 -6.29
C HIS A 246 -14.75 -12.29 -5.19
N SER A 247 -14.58 -13.57 -5.48
CA SER A 247 -13.93 -14.52 -4.57
C SER A 247 -12.45 -14.28 -4.44
N SER A 248 -11.85 -14.73 -3.32
CA SER A 248 -10.41 -14.67 -3.09
C SER A 248 -9.60 -15.35 -4.19
N LYS A 249 -10.17 -16.43 -4.79
CA LYS A 249 -9.55 -17.14 -5.92
C LYS A 249 -9.52 -16.29 -7.19
N GLU A 250 -10.61 -15.60 -7.52
CA GLU A 250 -10.67 -14.71 -8.70
C GLU A 250 -9.72 -13.53 -8.55
N ILE A 251 -9.64 -12.96 -7.34
CA ILE A 251 -8.70 -11.88 -7.04
C ILE A 251 -7.26 -12.37 -7.19
N ALA A 252 -6.92 -13.51 -6.57
CA ALA A 252 -5.59 -14.10 -6.65
C ALA A 252 -5.18 -14.43 -8.10
N GLU A 253 -6.11 -14.88 -8.96
CA GLU A 253 -5.82 -15.14 -10.36
C GLU A 253 -5.36 -13.90 -11.12
N ILE A 254 -5.92 -12.72 -10.79
CA ILE A 254 -5.54 -11.45 -11.43
C ILE A 254 -4.17 -10.98 -10.95
N ILE A 255 -3.89 -11.10 -9.63
CA ILE A 255 -2.67 -10.51 -9.05
C ILE A 255 -1.48 -11.48 -8.95
N LYS A 256 -1.61 -12.72 -9.42
CA LYS A 256 -0.58 -13.76 -9.25
C LYS A 256 0.80 -13.38 -9.83
N ASP A 257 0.80 -12.62 -10.92
CA ASP A 257 2.03 -12.20 -11.58
C ASP A 257 2.81 -11.14 -10.76
N GLU A 258 2.14 -10.47 -9.81
CA GLU A 258 2.79 -9.60 -8.83
C GLU A 258 3.55 -10.40 -7.74
N PHE A 259 3.19 -11.66 -7.53
CA PHE A 259 3.74 -12.51 -6.47
C PHE A 259 4.30 -13.84 -7.02
N PRO A 260 5.30 -13.80 -7.93
CA PRO A 260 5.78 -15.00 -8.64
C PRO A 260 6.39 -16.06 -7.71
N ASP A 261 6.91 -15.66 -6.55
CA ASP A 261 7.50 -16.56 -5.57
C ASP A 261 6.47 -17.16 -4.60
N THR A 262 5.19 -16.78 -4.71
CA THR A 262 4.09 -17.27 -3.87
C THR A 262 3.26 -18.29 -4.65
N ASN A 263 3.11 -19.51 -4.11
CA ASN A 263 2.23 -20.47 -4.79
C ASN A 263 0.76 -20.01 -4.75
N PHE A 264 0.00 -20.40 -5.77
CA PHE A 264 -1.37 -19.91 -5.98
C PHE A 264 -2.32 -20.18 -4.80
N THR A 265 -2.20 -21.37 -4.16
CA THR A 265 -3.04 -21.71 -3.02
C THR A 265 -2.78 -20.79 -1.83
N ASP A 266 -1.53 -20.44 -1.59
CA ASP A 266 -1.18 -19.51 -0.52
C ASP A 266 -1.63 -18.11 -0.84
N LEU A 267 -1.48 -17.67 -2.10
CA LEU A 267 -1.96 -16.36 -2.53
C LEU A 267 -3.48 -16.21 -2.32
N VAL A 268 -4.25 -17.26 -2.65
CA VAL A 268 -5.70 -17.29 -2.37
C VAL A 268 -5.98 -17.15 -0.87
N ALA A 269 -5.23 -17.87 -0.02
CA ALA A 269 -5.40 -17.80 1.44
C ALA A 269 -5.04 -16.41 1.99
N MET A 270 -3.98 -15.78 1.48
CA MET A 270 -3.58 -14.42 1.87
C MET A 270 -4.64 -13.38 1.50
N VAL A 271 -5.22 -13.48 0.30
CA VAL A 271 -6.32 -12.62 -0.12
C VAL A 271 -7.55 -12.84 0.77
N ASP A 272 -7.85 -14.11 1.09
CA ASP A 272 -8.97 -14.48 1.95
C ASP A 272 -8.81 -13.92 3.37
N ASN A 273 -7.57 -13.95 3.92
CA ASN A 273 -7.24 -13.32 5.19
C ASN A 273 -7.62 -11.83 5.16
N TYR A 274 -7.15 -11.06 4.19
CA TYR A 274 -7.46 -9.62 4.11
C TYR A 274 -8.96 -9.34 3.90
N LYS A 275 -9.66 -10.18 3.16
CA LYS A 275 -11.12 -10.07 3.03
C LYS A 275 -11.83 -10.34 4.35
N SER A 276 -11.46 -11.41 5.05
CA SER A 276 -12.11 -11.83 6.31
C SER A 276 -11.94 -10.81 7.42
N TYR A 277 -10.80 -10.10 7.43
CA TYR A 277 -10.52 -9.01 8.39
C TYR A 277 -11.03 -7.65 7.93
N ASP A 278 -11.80 -7.58 6.82
CA ASP A 278 -12.40 -6.33 6.32
C ASP A 278 -11.34 -5.21 6.17
N SER A 279 -10.21 -5.56 5.54
CA SER A 279 -9.03 -4.72 5.49
C SER A 279 -9.16 -3.54 4.53
N TRP A 280 -10.00 -3.64 3.49
CA TRP A 280 -10.11 -2.66 2.43
C TRP A 280 -11.30 -1.73 2.61
N LEU A 281 -11.15 -0.50 2.16
CA LEU A 281 -12.27 0.43 2.02
C LEU A 281 -13.28 -0.10 0.98
N LYS A 282 -14.53 0.33 1.10
CA LYS A 282 -15.56 0.01 0.09
C LYS A 282 -15.49 0.96 -1.12
N THR A 283 -15.04 2.18 -0.89
CA THR A 283 -14.82 3.21 -1.91
C THR A 283 -13.54 3.98 -1.55
N PRO A 284 -12.91 4.68 -2.49
CA PRO A 284 -11.70 5.46 -2.18
C PRO A 284 -11.97 6.69 -1.30
N LYS A 285 -13.22 7.01 -1.01
CA LYS A 285 -13.55 8.16 -0.17
C LYS A 285 -13.07 7.96 1.27
N ILE A 286 -12.30 8.91 1.76
CA ILE A 286 -11.90 8.98 3.15
C ILE A 286 -12.90 9.87 3.89
N SER A 287 -13.51 9.36 4.97
CA SER A 287 -14.38 10.17 5.81
C SER A 287 -13.56 10.95 6.84
N GLU A 288 -14.10 12.08 7.27
CA GLU A 288 -13.50 12.88 8.34
C GLU A 288 -13.34 12.04 9.64
N GLU A 289 -14.32 11.19 9.95
CA GLU A 289 -14.28 10.31 11.12
C GLU A 289 -13.03 9.42 11.17
N ILE A 290 -12.72 8.71 10.07
CA ILE A 290 -11.55 7.80 10.07
C ILE A 290 -10.23 8.57 10.04
N MET A 291 -10.20 9.79 9.50
CA MET A 291 -9.02 10.66 9.57
C MET A 291 -8.79 11.15 11.01
N ILE A 292 -9.85 11.59 11.69
CA ILE A 292 -9.79 11.97 13.12
C ILE A 292 -9.32 10.79 13.98
N ASN A 293 -9.74 9.56 13.67
CA ASN A 293 -9.23 8.38 14.37
C ASN A 293 -7.72 8.24 14.27
N LEU A 294 -7.16 8.45 13.06
CA LEU A 294 -5.71 8.44 12.86
C LEU A 294 -5.05 9.56 13.66
N GLU A 295 -5.57 10.77 13.59
CA GLU A 295 -5.01 11.92 14.32
C GLU A 295 -5.04 11.70 15.84
N ASN A 296 -6.12 11.13 16.37
CA ASN A 296 -6.20 10.77 17.78
C ASN A 296 -5.14 9.74 18.19
N ILE A 297 -4.86 8.75 17.34
CA ILE A 297 -3.77 7.79 17.57
C ILE A 297 -2.42 8.52 17.59
N MET A 298 -2.20 9.48 16.69
CA MET A 298 -0.99 10.29 16.66
C MET A 298 -0.85 11.18 17.90
N ILE A 299 -1.96 11.79 18.37
CA ILE A 299 -2.00 12.61 19.60
C ILE A 299 -1.69 11.74 20.83
N ASP A 300 -2.31 10.58 20.95
CA ASP A 300 -2.05 9.62 22.05
C ASP A 300 -0.59 9.16 22.12
N ASN A 301 0.12 9.23 21.00
CA ASN A 301 1.54 8.89 20.90
C ASN A 301 2.48 10.11 20.94
N ASN A 302 1.97 11.31 21.22
CA ASN A 302 2.69 12.60 21.23
C ASN A 302 3.34 12.95 19.88
N GLU A 303 2.78 12.48 18.77
CA GLU A 303 3.22 12.76 17.41
C GLU A 303 2.47 13.94 16.79
N LEU A 304 1.33 14.30 17.37
CA LEU A 304 0.50 15.44 16.99
C LEU A 304 -0.03 16.10 18.27
N GLU A 305 -0.13 17.43 18.29
CA GLU A 305 -0.62 18.18 19.44
C GLU A 305 -2.15 18.29 19.45
N GLU A 306 -2.74 18.53 18.29
CA GLU A 306 -4.18 18.70 18.07
C GLU A 306 -4.57 18.21 16.67
N THR A 307 -5.86 18.00 16.44
CA THR A 307 -6.39 17.63 15.12
C THR A 307 -6.23 18.77 14.11
N ILE A 308 -6.04 18.41 12.87
CA ILE A 308 -5.88 19.31 11.72
C ILE A 308 -7.19 19.36 10.96
N ASN A 309 -7.54 20.51 10.39
CA ASN A 309 -8.74 20.61 9.57
C ASN A 309 -8.70 19.56 8.43
N PHE A 310 -9.76 18.79 8.29
CA PHE A 310 -9.87 17.71 7.31
C PHE A 310 -9.52 18.16 5.89
N ASN A 311 -10.00 19.35 5.47
CA ASN A 311 -9.71 19.89 4.15
C ASN A 311 -8.25 20.29 3.94
N GLU A 312 -7.43 20.38 5.00
CA GLU A 312 -5.98 20.57 4.87
C GLU A 312 -5.26 19.26 4.59
N LEU A 313 -5.83 18.11 5.00
CA LEU A 313 -5.25 16.78 4.87
C LEU A 313 -5.76 16.04 3.65
N VAL A 314 -7.05 16.19 3.33
CA VAL A 314 -7.74 15.44 2.27
C VAL A 314 -8.13 16.36 1.12
N TYR A 315 -7.95 15.88 -0.09
CA TYR A 315 -8.45 16.51 -1.31
C TYR A 315 -9.69 15.74 -1.78
N GLU A 316 -10.84 16.37 -1.71
CA GLU A 316 -12.09 15.83 -2.24
C GLU A 316 -12.32 16.34 -3.67
N PHE A 317 -12.68 15.43 -4.56
CA PHE A 317 -13.11 15.80 -5.92
C PHE A 317 -14.58 16.22 -5.91
N ASN A 318 -14.89 17.36 -6.51
CA ASN A 318 -16.25 17.86 -6.73
C ASN A 318 -16.94 17.12 -7.89
#